data_c27ae592061de405c6e3c9e787ace20c
#
_entry.id   c27ae592061de405c6e3c9e787ace20c
#
_cell.length_a   1.000
_cell.length_b   1.000
_cell.length_c   1.000
_cell.angle_alpha   90.00
_cell.angle_beta   90.00
_cell.angle_gamma   90.00
#
_symmetry.space_group_name_H-M   'P 1'
#
loop_
_entity.id
_entity.type
_entity.pdbx_description
1 polymer ?
#
loop_
_entity_poly.entity_id
_entity_poly.type
_entity_poly.pdbx_seq_one_letter_code
_entity_poly.pdbx_strand_id
1 'polypeptide(L)'
;LEFRRVLFRSGLTLGDVNLTPASILNFGIIFGLGYFTTTILKKIVKGTVLPKTKMDKGSQNAIVSGVGYVGYTLAAVVALSSIGFNLSSIAIVAGALSVGIGFGLQTIVSNFVSGIILLVERPIKEGDWIEASGFSGTVKKISVRSTQIETFDRAMVVVPNSELIAGSVLNWTHSNETGRVRASVGVSYDTDPKRVEKLLLKVGKSHQMALQDPEPFVRFQRFGDSSLDFDLIIYVKDKNYMFQVRSELHYSIFELFKKEGIEIPFPQRDLNIKGNSNLKVNKRAAVKKASTNE
;
A
#
# COMPACT_ATOMS: atom_id res chain seq x y z
N LEU A 1 65.11 38.43 16.25
CA LEU A 1 64.13 37.76 15.37
C LEU A 1 64.12 36.20 15.50
N GLU A 2 65.22 35.57 15.91
CA GLU A 2 65.34 34.14 16.11
C GLU A 2 64.59 33.63 17.36
N PHE A 3 64.56 34.36 18.43
CA PHE A 3 63.89 33.98 19.67
C PHE A 3 62.38 33.79 19.53
N ARG A 4 61.73 34.51 18.61
CA ARG A 4 60.30 34.30 18.28
C ARG A 4 60.06 33.01 17.48
N ARG A 5 61.02 32.62 16.64
CA ARG A 5 60.87 31.34 15.85
C ARG A 5 61.04 30.10 16.72
N VAL A 6 61.88 30.18 17.78
CA VAL A 6 62.14 29.04 18.69
C VAL A 6 60.92 28.80 19.61
N LEU A 7 60.32 29.87 20.17
CA LEU A 7 59.14 29.76 21.04
C LEU A 7 57.88 29.19 20.35
N PHE A 8 57.75 29.45 19.06
CA PHE A 8 56.60 28.88 18.30
C PHE A 8 56.86 27.47 17.77
N ARG A 9 58.05 26.91 17.87
CA ARG A 9 58.43 25.55 17.44
C ARG A 9 58.67 24.57 18.59
N SER A 10 58.87 25.06 19.83
CA SER A 10 58.98 24.19 21.01
C SER A 10 57.61 23.67 21.36
N GLY A 11 57.24 22.47 20.84
CA GLY A 11 56.00 21.77 21.14
C GLY A 11 56.17 20.76 22.24
N LEU A 12 55.17 20.62 23.12
CA LEU A 12 55.01 19.48 24.01
C LEU A 12 54.54 18.27 23.17
N THR A 13 55.38 17.22 23.12
CA THR A 13 54.99 15.94 22.47
C THR A 13 54.21 15.12 23.48
N LEU A 14 52.93 14.92 23.26
CA LEU A 14 52.08 13.99 23.98
C LEU A 14 51.74 12.81 23.03
N GLY A 15 52.50 11.73 23.10
CA GLY A 15 52.41 10.61 22.16
C GLY A 15 52.71 11.09 20.72
N ASP A 16 51.82 10.78 19.78
CA ASP A 16 51.96 11.15 18.37
C ASP A 16 51.58 12.62 18.04
N VAL A 17 51.12 13.39 19.06
CA VAL A 17 50.63 14.76 18.86
C VAL A 17 51.67 15.78 19.29
N ASN A 18 52.12 16.61 18.35
CA ASN A 18 52.99 17.75 18.63
C ASN A 18 52.19 19.03 18.90
N LEU A 19 51.97 19.33 20.17
CA LEU A 19 51.27 20.55 20.59
C LEU A 19 52.20 21.75 20.49
N THR A 20 52.18 22.45 19.37
CA THR A 20 52.82 23.73 19.18
C THR A 20 51.84 24.87 19.41
N PRO A 21 52.26 26.07 19.81
CA PRO A 21 51.36 27.24 19.89
C PRO A 21 50.60 27.50 18.58
N ALA A 22 51.20 27.18 17.43
CA ALA A 22 50.56 27.30 16.11
C ALA A 22 49.45 26.27 15.90
N SER A 23 49.64 25.00 16.35
CA SER A 23 48.61 23.98 16.24
C SER A 23 47.40 24.24 17.13
N ILE A 24 47.62 24.79 18.34
CA ILE A 24 46.55 25.22 19.25
C ILE A 24 45.74 26.37 18.64
N LEU A 25 46.43 27.33 18.02
CA LEU A 25 45.77 28.45 17.34
C LEU A 25 44.95 27.97 16.15
N ASN A 26 45.48 27.04 15.35
CA ASN A 26 44.75 26.41 14.24
C ASN A 26 43.52 25.67 14.72
N PHE A 27 43.62 24.90 15.83
CA PHE A 27 42.48 24.26 16.46
C PHE A 27 41.39 25.26 16.79
N GLY A 28 41.77 26.36 17.49
CA GLY A 28 40.83 27.42 17.88
C GLY A 28 40.14 28.07 16.68
N ILE A 29 40.88 28.34 15.61
CA ILE A 29 40.34 28.92 14.38
C ILE A 29 39.37 27.94 13.71
N ILE A 30 39.77 26.68 13.49
CA ILE A 30 38.95 25.68 12.80
C ILE A 30 37.71 25.36 13.61
N PHE A 31 37.84 25.16 14.94
CA PHE A 31 36.68 24.93 15.81
C PHE A 31 35.74 26.13 15.84
N GLY A 32 36.29 27.36 15.95
CA GLY A 32 35.52 28.59 15.92
C GLY A 32 34.76 28.79 14.63
N LEU A 33 35.38 28.51 13.47
CA LEU A 33 34.72 28.53 12.16
C LEU A 33 33.59 27.48 12.07
N GLY A 34 33.86 26.25 12.52
CA GLY A 34 32.86 25.17 12.55
C GLY A 34 31.68 25.50 13.47
N TYR A 35 31.97 26.05 14.66
CA TYR A 35 30.95 26.51 15.61
C TYR A 35 30.09 27.63 15.01
N PHE A 36 30.73 28.63 14.40
CA PHE A 36 30.03 29.74 13.77
C PHE A 36 29.14 29.28 12.59
N THR A 37 29.68 28.42 11.72
CA THR A 37 28.94 27.82 10.60
C THR A 37 27.73 27.04 11.11
N THR A 38 27.92 26.20 12.14
CA THR A 38 26.80 25.41 12.73
C THR A 38 25.75 26.36 13.34
N THR A 39 26.16 27.43 13.99
CA THR A 39 25.24 28.41 14.58
C THR A 39 24.43 29.14 13.53
N ILE A 40 25.05 29.52 12.40
CA ILE A 40 24.37 30.12 11.26
C ILE A 40 23.36 29.10 10.67
N LEU A 41 23.79 27.85 10.47
CA LEU A 41 22.91 26.80 9.95
C LEU A 41 21.67 26.58 10.84
N LYS A 42 21.89 26.54 12.19
CA LYS A 42 20.77 26.47 13.15
C LYS A 42 19.82 27.67 13.03
N LYS A 43 20.35 28.89 12.85
CA LYS A 43 19.51 30.08 12.65
C LYS A 43 18.72 30.01 11.37
N ILE A 44 19.33 29.57 10.25
CA ILE A 44 18.65 29.40 8.95
C ILE A 44 17.55 28.34 9.07
N VAL A 45 17.87 27.18 9.63
CA VAL A 45 16.88 26.09 9.83
C VAL A 45 15.71 26.58 10.68
N LYS A 46 15.99 27.20 11.83
CA LYS A 46 14.96 27.69 12.75
C LYS A 46 14.16 28.86 12.18
N GLY A 47 14.80 29.78 11.45
CA GLY A 47 14.14 31.02 10.99
C GLY A 47 13.52 30.93 9.60
N THR A 48 14.03 30.07 8.71
CA THR A 48 13.60 30.05 7.30
C THR A 48 12.93 28.76 6.90
N VAL A 49 13.42 27.62 7.39
CA VAL A 49 12.92 26.29 6.97
C VAL A 49 11.75 25.84 7.83
N LEU A 50 11.96 25.78 9.15
CA LEU A 50 10.96 25.24 10.09
C LEU A 50 9.64 26.02 10.16
N PRO A 51 9.60 27.36 10.08
CA PRO A 51 8.33 28.10 10.08
C PRO A 51 7.42 27.79 8.89
N LYS A 52 7.98 27.30 7.77
CA LYS A 52 7.22 26.87 6.59
C LYS A 52 6.62 25.47 6.74
N THR A 53 7.00 24.75 7.78
CA THR A 53 6.48 23.41 8.09
C THR A 53 5.32 23.50 9.07
N LYS A 54 4.38 22.53 9.01
CA LYS A 54 3.28 22.40 9.99
C LYS A 54 3.70 21.63 11.26
N MET A 55 4.97 21.70 11.63
CA MET A 55 5.51 20.98 12.77
C MET A 55 5.26 21.73 14.07
N ASP A 56 4.99 21.00 15.15
CA ASP A 56 4.89 21.55 16.50
C ASP A 56 6.24 22.09 17.00
N LYS A 57 6.20 22.99 17.98
CA LYS A 57 7.41 23.63 18.54
C LYS A 57 8.40 22.64 19.14
N GLY A 58 7.90 21.52 19.70
CA GLY A 58 8.76 20.47 20.25
C GLY A 58 9.62 19.81 19.19
N SER A 59 8.98 19.35 18.08
CA SER A 59 9.66 18.77 16.94
C SER A 59 10.63 19.73 16.27
N GLN A 60 10.27 21.01 16.14
CA GLN A 60 11.18 22.05 15.62
C GLN A 60 12.44 22.19 16.47
N ASN A 61 12.29 22.24 17.81
CA ASN A 61 13.43 22.35 18.72
C ASN A 61 14.32 21.10 18.69
N ALA A 62 13.72 19.90 18.55
CA ALA A 62 14.47 18.65 18.42
C ALA A 62 15.36 18.65 17.17
N ILE A 63 14.83 19.09 16.02
CA ILE A 63 15.59 19.20 14.76
C ILE A 63 16.75 20.21 14.91
N VAL A 64 16.49 21.42 15.46
CA VAL A 64 17.52 22.43 15.66
C VAL A 64 18.61 21.94 16.60
N SER A 65 18.24 21.19 17.65
CA SER A 65 19.22 20.61 18.59
C SER A 65 20.03 19.50 17.89
N GLY A 66 19.40 18.64 17.12
CA GLY A 66 20.08 17.59 16.33
C GLY A 66 21.11 18.17 15.36
N VAL A 67 20.74 19.19 14.60
CA VAL A 67 21.66 19.90 13.70
C VAL A 67 22.84 20.50 14.51
N GLY A 68 22.56 21.01 15.71
CA GLY A 68 23.61 21.53 16.59
C GLY A 68 24.57 20.45 17.05
N TYR A 69 24.07 19.33 17.56
CA TYR A 69 24.90 18.21 18.03
C TYR A 69 25.80 17.66 16.93
N VAL A 70 25.23 17.38 15.75
CA VAL A 70 26.00 16.88 14.60
C VAL A 70 27.05 17.91 14.17
N GLY A 71 26.66 19.16 14.01
CA GLY A 71 27.57 20.21 13.54
C GLY A 71 28.73 20.49 14.52
N TYR A 72 28.46 20.58 15.82
CA TYR A 72 29.51 20.81 16.81
C TYR A 72 30.43 19.58 16.95
N THR A 73 29.92 18.36 16.87
CA THR A 73 30.73 17.15 16.88
C THR A 73 31.66 17.12 15.67
N LEU A 74 31.16 17.40 14.47
CA LEU A 74 31.97 17.46 13.24
C LEU A 74 33.04 18.56 13.34
N ALA A 75 32.67 19.74 13.85
CA ALA A 75 33.64 20.85 14.08
C ALA A 75 34.77 20.44 15.05
N ALA A 76 34.42 19.73 16.14
CA ALA A 76 35.40 19.23 17.09
C ALA A 76 36.32 18.16 16.48
N VAL A 77 35.78 17.21 15.71
CA VAL A 77 36.56 16.17 15.04
C VAL A 77 37.55 16.76 14.03
N VAL A 78 37.09 17.70 13.18
CA VAL A 78 37.95 18.39 12.20
C VAL A 78 39.03 19.22 12.89
N ALA A 79 38.69 19.93 13.97
CA ALA A 79 39.64 20.71 14.75
C ALA A 79 40.70 19.80 15.42
N LEU A 80 40.31 18.64 15.99
CA LEU A 80 41.25 17.68 16.57
C LEU A 80 42.20 17.09 15.51
N SER A 81 41.67 16.81 14.30
CA SER A 81 42.52 16.36 13.19
C SER A 81 43.57 17.38 12.80
N SER A 82 43.28 18.67 12.91
CA SER A 82 44.22 19.74 12.51
C SER A 82 45.44 19.88 13.43
N ILE A 83 45.38 19.35 14.65
CA ILE A 83 46.51 19.30 15.61
C ILE A 83 47.31 18.01 15.54
N GLY A 84 46.99 17.12 14.56
CA GLY A 84 47.69 15.86 14.39
C GLY A 84 47.14 14.72 15.24
N PHE A 85 45.92 14.85 15.80
CA PHE A 85 45.33 13.77 16.57
C PHE A 85 44.96 12.61 15.61
N ASN A 86 45.41 11.41 15.94
CA ASN A 86 45.09 10.24 15.15
C ASN A 86 43.61 9.83 15.36
N LEU A 87 42.80 10.13 14.36
CA LEU A 87 41.35 9.84 14.39
C LEU A 87 41.00 8.44 13.92
N SER A 88 41.98 7.56 13.61
CA SER A 88 41.72 6.24 13.06
C SER A 88 40.82 5.41 13.95
N SER A 89 41.05 5.40 15.26
CA SER A 89 40.20 4.68 16.21
C SER A 89 38.78 5.25 16.26
N ILE A 90 38.63 6.56 16.20
CA ILE A 90 37.35 7.25 16.16
C ILE A 90 36.63 6.94 14.85
N ALA A 91 37.35 6.90 13.71
CA ALA A 91 36.80 6.56 12.41
C ALA A 91 36.25 5.13 12.37
N ILE A 92 36.95 4.15 12.99
CA ILE A 92 36.48 2.77 13.09
C ILE A 92 35.18 2.70 13.88
N VAL A 93 35.13 3.34 15.05
CA VAL A 93 33.91 3.37 15.90
C VAL A 93 32.78 4.10 15.20
N ALA A 94 33.06 5.25 14.57
CA ALA A 94 32.07 6.01 13.81
C ALA A 94 31.55 5.20 12.61
N GLY A 95 32.41 4.44 11.94
CA GLY A 95 32.01 3.52 10.87
C GLY A 95 31.06 2.45 11.36
N ALA A 96 31.39 1.76 12.44
CA ALA A 96 30.51 0.77 13.05
C ALA A 96 29.16 1.36 13.50
N LEU A 97 29.18 2.53 14.12
CA LEU A 97 27.97 3.27 14.52
C LEU A 97 27.13 3.68 13.31
N SER A 98 27.77 4.14 12.22
CA SER A 98 27.09 4.54 10.99
C SER A 98 26.35 3.37 10.35
N VAL A 99 26.93 2.16 10.36
CA VAL A 99 26.25 0.93 9.90
C VAL A 99 25.04 0.64 10.76
N GLY A 100 25.17 0.70 12.10
CA GLY A 100 24.05 0.50 13.02
C GLY A 100 22.90 1.51 12.81
N ILE A 101 23.25 2.79 12.66
CA ILE A 101 22.28 3.85 12.36
C ILE A 101 21.65 3.61 10.98
N GLY A 102 22.42 3.20 9.98
CA GLY A 102 21.94 2.88 8.64
C GLY A 102 20.87 1.78 8.66
N PHE A 103 21.10 0.69 9.38
CA PHE A 103 20.09 -0.36 9.57
C PHE A 103 18.85 0.14 10.33
N GLY A 104 19.04 0.98 11.36
CA GLY A 104 17.92 1.57 12.09
C GLY A 104 17.05 2.52 11.26
N LEU A 105 17.64 3.20 10.27
CA LEU A 105 16.93 4.14 9.39
C LEU A 105 16.47 3.50 8.06
N GLN A 106 16.83 2.26 7.78
CA GLN A 106 16.56 1.58 6.50
C GLN A 106 15.11 1.69 6.06
N THR A 107 14.16 1.38 6.95
CA THR A 107 12.73 1.44 6.65
C THR A 107 12.26 2.87 6.36
N ILE A 108 12.79 3.85 7.08
CA ILE A 108 12.43 5.26 6.86
C ILE A 108 12.89 5.72 5.49
N VAL A 109 14.15 5.42 5.13
CA VAL A 109 14.72 5.76 3.82
C VAL A 109 13.99 5.02 2.69
N SER A 110 13.71 3.74 2.86
CA SER A 110 12.95 2.93 1.90
C SER A 110 11.58 3.55 1.63
N ASN A 111 10.82 3.87 2.66
CA ASN A 111 9.51 4.50 2.51
C ASN A 111 9.58 5.88 1.85
N PHE A 112 10.59 6.66 2.16
CA PHE A 112 10.81 7.99 1.57
C PHE A 112 11.11 7.87 0.07
N VAL A 113 12.05 7.00 -0.32
CA VAL A 113 12.41 6.76 -1.73
C VAL A 113 11.21 6.22 -2.50
N SER A 114 10.49 5.23 -1.94
CA SER A 114 9.26 4.70 -2.52
C SER A 114 8.19 5.78 -2.71
N GLY A 115 8.07 6.71 -1.75
CA GLY A 115 7.16 7.85 -1.87
C GLY A 115 7.51 8.77 -3.04
N ILE A 116 8.80 9.03 -3.26
CA ILE A 116 9.25 9.80 -4.44
C ILE A 116 8.92 9.06 -5.73
N ILE A 117 9.18 7.75 -5.80
CA ILE A 117 8.86 6.93 -6.98
C ILE A 117 7.36 6.99 -7.29
N LEU A 118 6.49 6.79 -6.27
CA LEU A 118 5.03 6.89 -6.44
C LEU A 118 4.59 8.25 -7.00
N LEU A 119 5.22 9.34 -6.55
CA LEU A 119 4.86 10.70 -7.00
C LEU A 119 5.41 11.03 -8.40
N VAL A 120 6.53 10.44 -8.80
CA VAL A 120 7.19 10.69 -10.10
C VAL A 120 6.60 9.77 -11.17
N GLU A 121 6.60 8.46 -10.95
CA GLU A 121 6.14 7.47 -11.93
C GLU A 121 4.61 7.32 -11.95
N ARG A 122 3.95 7.63 -10.85
CA ARG A 122 2.50 7.61 -10.69
C ARG A 122 1.82 6.29 -11.10
N PRO A 123 2.31 5.14 -10.66
CA PRO A 123 1.62 3.87 -10.90
C PRO A 123 0.24 3.83 -10.23
N ILE A 124 0.06 4.63 -9.18
CA ILE A 124 -1.21 4.93 -8.51
C ILE A 124 -1.34 6.45 -8.34
N LYS A 125 -2.58 6.95 -8.33
CA LYS A 125 -2.91 8.38 -8.16
C LYS A 125 -3.95 8.56 -7.05
N GLU A 126 -4.02 9.76 -6.50
CA GLU A 126 -5.15 10.13 -5.63
C GLU A 126 -6.46 10.02 -6.41
N GLY A 127 -7.45 9.35 -5.83
CA GLY A 127 -8.71 9.01 -6.47
C GLY A 127 -8.75 7.61 -7.08
N ASP A 128 -7.64 6.93 -7.29
CA ASP A 128 -7.63 5.56 -7.82
C ASP A 128 -8.23 4.58 -6.82
N TRP A 129 -9.04 3.65 -7.33
CA TRP A 129 -9.44 2.47 -6.60
C TRP A 129 -8.36 1.40 -6.77
N ILE A 130 -7.74 1.03 -5.66
CA ILE A 130 -6.68 0.03 -5.61
C ILE A 130 -6.99 -1.09 -4.61
N GLU A 131 -6.35 -2.22 -4.85
CA GLU A 131 -6.26 -3.31 -3.88
C GLU A 131 -4.77 -3.59 -3.63
N ALA A 132 -4.35 -3.41 -2.38
CA ALA A 132 -2.97 -3.54 -1.95
C ALA A 132 -2.91 -3.95 -0.48
N SER A 133 -1.92 -4.75 -0.09
CA SER A 133 -1.71 -5.22 1.30
C SER A 133 -2.96 -5.85 1.95
N GLY A 134 -3.82 -6.50 1.14
CA GLY A 134 -5.07 -7.12 1.59
C GLY A 134 -6.24 -6.15 1.81
N PHE A 135 -6.08 -4.87 1.49
CA PHE A 135 -7.13 -3.85 1.58
C PHE A 135 -7.56 -3.38 0.20
N SER A 136 -8.86 -3.14 0.03
CA SER A 136 -9.44 -2.56 -1.18
C SER A 136 -10.09 -1.22 -0.84
N GLY A 137 -9.80 -0.18 -1.63
CA GLY A 137 -10.34 1.15 -1.39
C GLY A 137 -9.78 2.23 -2.31
N THR A 138 -10.18 3.47 -2.06
CA THR A 138 -9.77 4.63 -2.84
C THR A 138 -8.57 5.31 -2.20
N VAL A 139 -7.55 5.61 -3.00
CA VAL A 139 -6.38 6.40 -2.58
C VAL A 139 -6.83 7.81 -2.27
N LYS A 140 -6.72 8.23 -1.01
CA LYS A 140 -7.08 9.59 -0.58
C LYS A 140 -5.90 10.55 -0.64
N LYS A 141 -4.72 10.07 -0.24
CA LYS A 141 -3.52 10.91 -0.19
C LYS A 141 -2.26 10.07 -0.26
N ILE A 142 -1.33 10.50 -1.10
CA ILE A 142 0.03 9.97 -1.16
C ILE A 142 0.94 10.96 -0.43
N SER A 143 1.51 10.53 0.70
CA SER A 143 2.43 11.33 1.52
C SER A 143 3.86 10.81 1.35
N VAL A 144 4.82 11.50 1.93
CA VAL A 144 6.25 11.22 1.78
C VAL A 144 6.63 9.78 2.16
N ARG A 145 6.02 9.21 3.20
CA ARG A 145 6.37 7.87 3.71
C ARG A 145 5.25 6.84 3.67
N SER A 146 4.02 7.29 3.43
CA SER A 146 2.83 6.43 3.47
C SER A 146 1.73 6.96 2.59
N THR A 147 0.90 6.06 2.10
CA THR A 147 -0.30 6.35 1.32
C THR A 147 -1.54 6.02 2.16
N GLN A 148 -2.54 6.89 2.11
CA GLN A 148 -3.82 6.74 2.80
C GLN A 148 -4.86 6.19 1.83
N ILE A 149 -5.50 5.09 2.20
CA ILE A 149 -6.54 4.42 1.42
C ILE A 149 -7.82 4.42 2.26
N GLU A 150 -8.91 4.96 1.73
CA GLU A 150 -10.23 4.84 2.33
C GLU A 150 -10.91 3.59 1.79
N THR A 151 -11.22 2.64 2.67
CA THR A 151 -11.94 1.42 2.31
C THR A 151 -13.41 1.71 2.02
N PHE A 152 -14.12 0.76 1.42
CA PHE A 152 -15.57 0.88 1.19
C PHE A 152 -16.37 1.01 2.50
N ASP A 153 -15.84 0.49 3.62
CA ASP A 153 -16.44 0.63 4.96
C ASP A 153 -16.09 1.98 5.64
N ARG A 154 -15.54 2.93 4.87
CA ARG A 154 -15.12 4.26 5.36
C ARG A 154 -13.97 4.24 6.36
N ALA A 155 -13.27 3.13 6.51
CA ALA A 155 -12.06 3.07 7.33
C ALA A 155 -10.85 3.65 6.56
N MET A 156 -9.98 4.36 7.29
CA MET A 156 -8.74 4.88 6.73
C MET A 156 -7.58 3.92 7.03
N VAL A 157 -7.03 3.33 5.99
CA VAL A 157 -5.83 2.48 6.08
C VAL A 157 -4.62 3.30 5.66
N VAL A 158 -3.55 3.23 6.47
CA VAL A 158 -2.27 3.90 6.18
C VAL A 158 -1.25 2.84 5.81
N VAL A 159 -0.93 2.76 4.53
CA VAL A 159 0.01 1.78 3.97
C VAL A 159 1.39 2.43 3.78
N PRO A 160 2.47 1.82 4.28
CA PRO A 160 3.84 2.26 3.99
C PRO A 160 4.12 2.28 2.48
N ASN A 161 4.75 3.33 1.96
CA ASN A 161 4.99 3.44 0.52
C ASN A 161 5.87 2.31 -0.03
N SER A 162 6.79 1.78 0.79
CA SER A 162 7.64 0.65 0.42
C SER A 162 6.85 -0.63 0.12
N GLU A 163 5.72 -0.86 0.78
CA GLU A 163 4.84 -1.99 0.50
C GLU A 163 4.15 -1.87 -0.86
N LEU A 164 3.77 -0.64 -1.25
CA LEU A 164 3.13 -0.38 -2.54
C LEU A 164 4.09 -0.52 -3.72
N ILE A 165 5.40 -0.27 -3.51
CA ILE A 165 6.43 -0.43 -4.54
C ILE A 165 6.95 -1.87 -4.60
N ALA A 166 7.12 -2.53 -3.46
CA ALA A 166 7.66 -3.89 -3.40
C ALA A 166 6.59 -4.96 -3.63
N GLY A 167 5.34 -4.68 -3.29
CA GLY A 167 4.22 -5.59 -3.42
C GLY A 167 3.47 -5.47 -4.75
N SER A 168 2.55 -6.40 -4.98
CA SER A 168 1.61 -6.30 -6.10
C SER A 168 0.47 -5.37 -5.75
N VAL A 169 0.23 -4.38 -6.58
CA VAL A 169 -0.91 -3.46 -6.48
C VAL A 169 -1.84 -3.69 -7.66
N LEU A 170 -3.09 -4.06 -7.37
CA LEU A 170 -4.13 -4.13 -8.38
C LEU A 170 -4.80 -2.75 -8.44
N ASN A 171 -4.57 -2.02 -9.53
CA ASN A 171 -5.20 -0.72 -9.77
C ASN A 171 -6.38 -0.90 -10.74
N TRP A 172 -7.59 -0.69 -10.23
CA TRP A 172 -8.81 -0.87 -10.99
C TRP A 172 -9.09 0.29 -11.97
N THR A 173 -8.53 1.48 -11.72
CA THR A 173 -8.89 2.73 -12.43
C THR A 173 -7.78 3.30 -13.30
N HIS A 174 -6.56 2.74 -13.23
CA HIS A 174 -5.37 3.35 -13.83
C HIS A 174 -5.45 3.58 -15.35
N SER A 175 -5.91 2.60 -16.12
CA SER A 175 -5.82 2.64 -17.61
C SER A 175 -7.14 2.51 -18.33
N ASN A 176 -8.19 2.05 -17.67
CA ASN A 176 -9.49 1.82 -18.28
C ASN A 176 -10.60 1.94 -17.23
N GLU A 177 -11.62 2.70 -17.50
CA GLU A 177 -12.80 2.83 -16.64
C GLU A 177 -13.74 1.63 -16.78
N THR A 178 -13.64 0.85 -17.86
CA THR A 178 -14.52 -0.29 -18.14
C THR A 178 -14.33 -1.41 -17.12
N GLY A 179 -15.41 -1.81 -16.48
CA GLY A 179 -15.46 -2.89 -15.51
C GLY A 179 -16.10 -4.16 -16.07
N ARG A 180 -15.55 -5.33 -15.70
CA ARG A 180 -16.18 -6.62 -15.99
C ARG A 180 -16.99 -7.09 -14.80
N VAL A 181 -18.29 -7.22 -14.97
CA VAL A 181 -19.22 -7.75 -13.97
C VAL A 181 -19.50 -9.21 -14.26
N ARG A 182 -19.40 -10.06 -13.24
CA ARG A 182 -19.73 -11.48 -13.31
C ARG A 182 -20.83 -11.79 -12.32
N ALA A 183 -21.94 -12.35 -12.83
CA ALA A 183 -23.02 -12.90 -12.05
C ALA A 183 -23.04 -14.43 -12.22
N SER A 184 -22.70 -15.14 -11.14
CA SER A 184 -22.67 -16.61 -11.13
C SER A 184 -23.99 -17.17 -10.65
N VAL A 185 -24.48 -18.22 -11.29
CA VAL A 185 -25.71 -18.93 -10.92
C VAL A 185 -25.58 -20.42 -11.21
N GLY A 186 -26.11 -21.24 -10.31
CA GLY A 186 -26.24 -22.68 -10.49
C GLY A 186 -27.68 -23.07 -10.78
N VAL A 187 -27.90 -24.02 -11.73
CA VAL A 187 -29.22 -24.56 -12.07
C VAL A 187 -29.22 -26.08 -11.88
N SER A 188 -30.43 -26.67 -11.74
CA SER A 188 -30.59 -28.12 -11.62
C SER A 188 -30.02 -28.84 -12.83
N TYR A 189 -29.48 -30.06 -12.63
CA TYR A 189 -29.01 -30.97 -13.67
C TYR A 189 -30.11 -31.39 -14.68
N ASP A 190 -31.39 -31.29 -14.28
CA ASP A 190 -32.53 -31.57 -15.15
C ASP A 190 -32.83 -30.43 -16.14
N THR A 191 -32.10 -29.33 -16.07
CA THR A 191 -32.31 -28.15 -16.90
C THR A 191 -31.47 -28.23 -18.18
N ASP A 192 -32.03 -27.88 -19.34
CA ASP A 192 -31.27 -27.76 -20.59
C ASP A 192 -30.27 -26.57 -20.53
N PRO A 193 -28.96 -26.86 -20.60
CA PRO A 193 -27.91 -25.80 -20.53
C PRO A 193 -28.04 -24.73 -21.61
N LYS A 194 -28.50 -25.12 -22.83
CA LYS A 194 -28.67 -24.17 -23.95
C LYS A 194 -29.82 -23.19 -23.73
N ARG A 195 -30.87 -23.66 -23.05
CA ARG A 195 -31.98 -22.79 -22.64
C ARG A 195 -31.51 -21.76 -21.58
N VAL A 196 -30.73 -22.21 -20.61
CA VAL A 196 -30.13 -21.33 -19.57
C VAL A 196 -29.25 -20.26 -20.19
N GLU A 197 -28.35 -20.64 -21.09
CA GLU A 197 -27.48 -19.72 -21.82
C GLU A 197 -28.26 -18.59 -22.50
N LYS A 198 -29.34 -18.97 -23.26
CA LYS A 198 -30.18 -17.98 -23.93
C LYS A 198 -30.86 -17.00 -22.98
N LEU A 199 -31.37 -17.50 -21.85
CA LEU A 199 -32.04 -16.67 -20.85
C LEU A 199 -31.10 -15.74 -20.14
N LEU A 200 -29.91 -16.22 -19.77
CA LEU A 200 -28.87 -15.38 -19.17
C LEU A 200 -28.37 -14.29 -20.13
N LEU A 201 -28.16 -14.63 -21.41
CA LEU A 201 -27.85 -13.64 -22.46
C LEU A 201 -28.92 -12.58 -22.59
N LYS A 202 -30.21 -12.96 -22.51
CA LYS A 202 -31.34 -12.02 -22.54
C LYS A 202 -31.25 -11.04 -21.37
N VAL A 203 -30.95 -11.49 -20.14
CA VAL A 203 -30.76 -10.64 -18.98
C VAL A 203 -29.58 -9.70 -19.21
N GLY A 204 -28.42 -10.22 -19.63
CA GLY A 204 -27.22 -9.41 -19.84
C GLY A 204 -27.41 -8.33 -20.88
N LYS A 205 -28.06 -8.65 -22.03
CA LYS A 205 -28.32 -7.68 -23.11
C LYS A 205 -29.41 -6.66 -22.78
N SER A 206 -30.33 -6.97 -21.87
CA SER A 206 -31.38 -6.04 -21.45
C SER A 206 -30.96 -5.07 -20.35
N HIS A 207 -29.81 -5.28 -19.73
CA HIS A 207 -29.35 -4.42 -18.64
C HIS A 207 -28.88 -3.06 -19.16
N GLN A 208 -29.41 -1.96 -18.60
CA GLN A 208 -29.16 -0.59 -19.08
C GLN A 208 -27.68 -0.18 -19.09
N MET A 209 -26.89 -0.67 -18.13
CA MET A 209 -25.47 -0.34 -18.02
C MET A 209 -24.56 -1.33 -18.75
N ALA A 210 -25.09 -2.37 -19.39
CA ALA A 210 -24.30 -3.30 -20.15
C ALA A 210 -23.79 -2.65 -21.45
N LEU A 211 -22.48 -2.78 -21.70
CA LEU A 211 -21.90 -2.38 -22.98
C LEU A 211 -22.33 -3.37 -24.08
N GLN A 212 -22.44 -2.87 -25.30
CA GLN A 212 -22.65 -3.67 -26.48
C GLN A 212 -21.33 -4.19 -27.08
N ASP A 213 -20.24 -3.50 -26.81
CA ASP A 213 -18.89 -3.88 -27.17
C ASP A 213 -17.96 -3.65 -25.97
N PRO A 214 -17.38 -4.71 -25.35
CA PRO A 214 -17.61 -6.12 -25.64
C PRO A 214 -19.02 -6.58 -25.28
N GLU A 215 -19.61 -7.42 -26.14
CA GLU A 215 -20.94 -7.99 -25.89
C GLU A 215 -21.01 -8.85 -24.60
N PRO A 216 -22.18 -8.86 -23.93
CA PRO A 216 -22.49 -9.82 -22.90
C PRO A 216 -22.35 -11.27 -23.40
N PHE A 217 -21.74 -12.12 -22.59
CA PHE A 217 -21.62 -13.54 -22.91
C PHE A 217 -21.82 -14.41 -21.67
N VAL A 218 -22.19 -15.67 -21.91
CA VAL A 218 -22.37 -16.67 -20.86
C VAL A 218 -21.28 -17.71 -20.95
N ARG A 219 -20.82 -18.15 -19.82
CA ARG A 219 -19.86 -19.23 -19.72
C ARG A 219 -20.42 -20.34 -18.85
N PHE A 220 -20.53 -21.54 -19.41
CA PHE A 220 -20.78 -22.75 -18.64
C PHE A 220 -19.47 -23.11 -17.96
N GLN A 221 -19.39 -22.91 -16.63
CA GLN A 221 -18.14 -23.00 -15.90
C GLN A 221 -17.74 -24.43 -15.58
N ARG A 222 -18.70 -25.20 -15.02
CA ARG A 222 -18.44 -26.56 -14.57
C ARG A 222 -19.73 -27.30 -14.21
N PHE A 223 -19.57 -28.59 -14.08
CA PHE A 223 -20.53 -29.46 -13.39
C PHE A 223 -20.19 -29.35 -11.88
N GLY A 224 -21.07 -28.69 -11.11
CA GLY A 224 -20.93 -28.54 -9.67
C GLY A 224 -21.50 -29.75 -8.92
N ASP A 225 -21.31 -29.79 -7.59
CA ASP A 225 -21.74 -30.91 -6.74
C ASP A 225 -23.25 -31.14 -6.77
N SER A 226 -24.03 -30.09 -6.99
CA SER A 226 -25.51 -30.16 -7.01
C SER A 226 -26.11 -29.26 -8.09
N SER A 227 -25.32 -28.65 -8.95
CA SER A 227 -25.77 -27.69 -9.97
C SER A 227 -24.89 -27.69 -11.21
N LEU A 228 -25.48 -27.25 -12.34
CA LEU A 228 -24.72 -26.79 -13.51
C LEU A 228 -24.40 -25.31 -13.30
N ASP A 229 -23.12 -24.97 -13.20
CA ASP A 229 -22.67 -23.62 -12.83
C ASP A 229 -22.43 -22.76 -14.08
N PHE A 230 -23.08 -21.59 -14.13
CA PHE A 230 -22.97 -20.61 -15.20
C PHE A 230 -22.50 -19.26 -14.67
N ASP A 231 -21.72 -18.56 -15.49
CA ASP A 231 -21.39 -17.15 -15.28
C ASP A 231 -21.98 -16.32 -16.43
N LEU A 232 -22.84 -15.37 -16.09
CA LEU A 232 -23.16 -14.26 -16.97
C LEU A 232 -22.10 -13.17 -16.80
N ILE A 233 -21.46 -12.79 -17.89
CA ILE A 233 -20.41 -11.78 -17.92
C ILE A 233 -20.90 -10.62 -18.78
N ILE A 234 -20.88 -9.44 -18.20
CA ILE A 234 -21.14 -8.19 -18.90
C ILE A 234 -20.04 -7.18 -18.61
N TYR A 235 -19.91 -6.18 -19.45
CA TYR A 235 -19.01 -5.06 -19.24
C TYR A 235 -19.81 -3.79 -19.00
N VAL A 236 -19.31 -2.95 -18.09
CA VAL A 236 -19.91 -1.66 -17.73
C VAL A 236 -18.90 -0.54 -17.98
N LYS A 237 -19.38 0.65 -18.33
CA LYS A 237 -18.51 1.79 -18.64
C LYS A 237 -17.77 2.28 -17.40
N ASP A 238 -18.41 2.25 -16.22
CA ASP A 238 -17.84 2.76 -14.97
C ASP A 238 -17.77 1.62 -13.93
N LYS A 239 -16.56 1.34 -13.47
CA LYS A 239 -16.26 0.31 -12.47
C LYS A 239 -16.93 0.54 -11.11
N ASN A 240 -17.23 1.78 -10.77
CA ASN A 240 -17.87 2.11 -9.50
C ASN A 240 -19.25 1.45 -9.36
N TYR A 241 -19.91 1.15 -10.46
CA TYR A 241 -21.23 0.50 -10.47
C TYR A 241 -21.18 -1.04 -10.50
N MET A 242 -19.99 -1.65 -10.55
CA MET A 242 -19.86 -3.11 -10.70
C MET A 242 -20.63 -3.91 -9.63
N PHE A 243 -20.56 -3.47 -8.36
CA PHE A 243 -21.26 -4.16 -7.27
C PHE A 243 -22.77 -4.01 -7.36
N GLN A 244 -23.25 -2.82 -7.68
CA GLN A 244 -24.66 -2.53 -7.88
C GLN A 244 -25.20 -3.36 -9.06
N VAL A 245 -24.56 -3.27 -10.21
CA VAL A 245 -24.94 -3.98 -11.42
C VAL A 245 -24.97 -5.50 -11.20
N ARG A 246 -23.98 -6.05 -10.47
CA ARG A 246 -23.98 -7.47 -10.13
C ARG A 246 -25.19 -7.87 -9.30
N SER A 247 -25.58 -7.04 -8.35
CA SER A 247 -26.79 -7.25 -7.54
C SER A 247 -28.06 -7.21 -8.40
N GLU A 248 -28.19 -6.22 -9.28
CA GLU A 248 -29.32 -6.07 -10.21
C GLU A 248 -29.43 -7.25 -11.17
N LEU A 249 -28.30 -7.76 -11.68
CA LEU A 249 -28.26 -8.97 -12.49
C LEU A 249 -28.77 -10.20 -11.72
N HIS A 250 -28.38 -10.39 -10.46
CA HIS A 250 -28.85 -11.51 -9.66
C HIS A 250 -30.36 -11.45 -9.44
N TYR A 251 -30.94 -10.26 -9.17
CA TYR A 251 -32.39 -10.11 -9.08
C TYR A 251 -33.08 -10.44 -10.40
N SER A 252 -32.60 -9.90 -11.51
CA SER A 252 -33.17 -10.15 -12.83
C SER A 252 -33.08 -11.61 -13.24
N ILE A 253 -31.97 -12.29 -12.94
CA ILE A 253 -31.78 -13.73 -13.17
C ILE A 253 -32.79 -14.52 -12.34
N PHE A 254 -32.93 -14.20 -11.04
CA PHE A 254 -33.85 -14.91 -10.15
C PHE A 254 -35.31 -14.79 -10.62
N GLU A 255 -35.75 -13.58 -10.97
CA GLU A 255 -37.11 -13.34 -11.47
C GLU A 255 -37.38 -14.07 -12.77
N LEU A 256 -36.43 -14.02 -13.72
CA LEU A 256 -36.56 -14.68 -15.00
C LEU A 256 -36.62 -16.23 -14.83
N PHE A 257 -35.75 -16.78 -14.00
CA PHE A 257 -35.71 -18.23 -13.75
C PHE A 257 -36.98 -18.70 -13.08
N LYS A 258 -37.52 -17.95 -12.12
CA LYS A 258 -38.80 -18.23 -11.48
C LYS A 258 -39.95 -18.24 -12.52
N LYS A 259 -39.96 -17.27 -13.45
CA LYS A 259 -40.98 -17.18 -14.50
C LYS A 259 -40.88 -18.32 -15.50
N GLU A 260 -39.68 -18.71 -15.88
CA GLU A 260 -39.38 -19.75 -16.87
C GLU A 260 -39.38 -21.17 -16.28
N GLY A 261 -39.62 -21.31 -14.97
CA GLY A 261 -39.63 -22.59 -14.27
C GLY A 261 -38.27 -23.29 -14.18
N ILE A 262 -37.17 -22.50 -14.20
CA ILE A 262 -35.82 -23.00 -13.98
C ILE A 262 -35.57 -23.10 -12.49
N GLU A 263 -35.18 -24.29 -12.04
CA GLU A 263 -34.88 -24.54 -10.64
C GLU A 263 -33.44 -24.20 -10.30
N ILE A 264 -33.26 -23.40 -9.22
CA ILE A 264 -31.99 -23.21 -8.52
C ILE A 264 -31.97 -24.25 -7.40
N PRO A 265 -31.13 -25.30 -7.51
CA PRO A 265 -31.23 -26.44 -6.62
C PRO A 265 -30.70 -26.14 -5.22
N PHE A 266 -31.34 -26.73 -4.22
CA PHE A 266 -30.71 -26.88 -2.92
C PHE A 266 -29.59 -27.93 -2.97
N PRO A 267 -28.65 -27.97 -2.01
CA PRO A 267 -27.65 -29.01 -1.93
C PRO A 267 -28.29 -30.40 -1.97
N GLN A 268 -27.96 -31.24 -2.95
CA GLN A 268 -28.46 -32.60 -3.13
C GLN A 268 -27.50 -33.59 -2.46
N ARG A 269 -28.05 -34.64 -1.84
CA ARG A 269 -27.26 -35.72 -1.25
C ARG A 269 -27.96 -37.05 -1.50
N ASP A 270 -27.26 -37.98 -2.10
CA ASP A 270 -27.67 -39.35 -2.17
C ASP A 270 -27.36 -40.08 -0.86
N LEU A 271 -28.39 -40.62 -0.23
CA LEU A 271 -28.24 -41.36 1.02
C LEU A 271 -28.29 -42.86 0.76
N ASN A 272 -27.17 -43.56 0.93
CA ASN A 272 -27.12 -45.01 0.86
C ASN A 272 -27.21 -45.58 2.30
N ILE A 273 -28.41 -46.02 2.69
CA ILE A 273 -28.71 -46.56 4.01
C ILE A 273 -28.36 -48.05 4.02
N LYS A 274 -27.24 -48.40 4.68
CA LYS A 274 -26.82 -49.80 4.87
C LYS A 274 -27.38 -50.31 6.21
N GLY A 275 -28.26 -51.33 6.15
CA GLY A 275 -28.81 -52.00 7.32
C GLY A 275 -30.32 -52.17 7.27
N ASN A 276 -30.84 -53.12 8.08
CA ASN A 276 -32.29 -53.42 8.19
C ASN A 276 -32.99 -52.35 9.03
N SER A 277 -33.02 -51.09 8.58
CA SER A 277 -33.76 -50.04 9.25
C SER A 277 -35.16 -49.92 8.64
N ASN A 278 -36.18 -50.24 9.41
CA ASN A 278 -37.58 -49.90 9.14
C ASN A 278 -37.82 -48.37 9.19
N LEU A 279 -36.98 -47.62 8.48
CA LEU A 279 -37.19 -46.16 8.34
C LEU A 279 -38.36 -45.95 7.36
N LYS A 280 -39.53 -45.68 7.91
CA LYS A 280 -40.64 -45.15 7.13
C LYS A 280 -40.25 -43.78 6.61
N VAL A 281 -39.74 -43.70 5.39
CA VAL A 281 -39.53 -42.43 4.70
C VAL A 281 -40.90 -41.82 4.43
N ASN A 282 -41.28 -40.83 5.21
CA ASN A 282 -42.44 -40.00 4.91
C ASN A 282 -42.13 -39.21 3.63
N LYS A 283 -42.59 -39.74 2.49
CA LYS A 283 -42.64 -38.97 1.24
C LYS A 283 -43.55 -37.78 1.51
N ARG A 284 -43.00 -36.58 1.72
CA ARG A 284 -43.80 -35.35 1.67
C ARG A 284 -44.50 -35.37 0.32
N ALA A 285 -45.83 -35.43 0.36
CA ALA A 285 -46.67 -35.35 -0.83
C ALA A 285 -46.23 -34.11 -1.64
N ALA A 286 -45.88 -34.33 -2.89
CA ALA A 286 -45.65 -33.24 -3.83
C ALA A 286 -46.91 -32.37 -3.78
N VAL A 287 -46.74 -31.10 -3.40
CA VAL A 287 -47.86 -30.15 -3.43
C VAL A 287 -48.33 -30.05 -4.85
N LYS A 288 -49.47 -30.74 -5.16
CA LYS A 288 -50.19 -30.57 -6.41
C LYS A 288 -50.43 -29.07 -6.56
N LYS A 289 -49.83 -28.45 -7.59
CA LYS A 289 -50.27 -27.14 -8.08
C LYS A 289 -51.75 -27.24 -8.37
N ALA A 290 -52.58 -26.64 -7.52
CA ALA A 290 -53.98 -26.43 -7.82
C ALA A 290 -54.02 -25.54 -9.07
N SER A 291 -54.45 -26.12 -10.19
CA SER A 291 -54.95 -25.40 -11.34
C SER A 291 -56.23 -24.71 -10.89
N THR A 292 -56.16 -23.44 -10.60
CA THR A 292 -57.38 -22.63 -10.50
C THR A 292 -57.71 -22.15 -11.91
N ASN A 293 -58.64 -22.87 -12.53
CA ASN A 293 -59.51 -22.27 -13.53
C ASN A 293 -60.50 -21.36 -12.78
N GLU A 294 -60.45 -20.08 -13.10
CA GLU A 294 -61.59 -19.21 -13.35
C GLU A 294 -61.04 -17.87 -13.87
#